data_6274197bba196f5cb759d82d84f75909
#
_entry.id   6274197bba196f5cb759d82d84f75909
#
_cell.length_a   1.000
_cell.length_b   1.000
_cell.length_c   1.000
_cell.angle_alpha   90.00
_cell.angle_beta   90.00
_cell.angle_gamma   90.00
#
_symmetry.space_group_name_H-M   'P 1'
#
loop_
_entity.id
_entity.type
_entity.pdbx_description
1 polymer ?
#
loop_
_entity_poly.entity_id
_entity_poly.type
_entity_poly.pdbx_seq_one_letter_code
_entity_poly.pdbx_strand_id
1 'polypeptide(L)'
;MTTYTGAQKGRPTFATADCGVWKDSNTVTVTAALATTDAIVAMDVPAGTRLETLRYRSGDMDTGTGTLTMNVGYRTKLPGGTASSATFFASASAAFAAATATWQELVFAPVKFEEPVEIVLVPAVAANALGVSATAYFQAT
;
A
#
# COMPACT_ATOMS: atom_id res chain seq x y z
N MET A 1 3.70 -2.77 17.36
CA MET A 1 3.58 -2.47 15.91
C MET A 1 3.21 -3.74 15.18
N THR A 2 2.13 -3.70 14.44
CA THR A 2 1.69 -4.81 13.59
C THR A 2 1.92 -4.45 12.13
N THR A 3 2.49 -5.38 11.37
CA THR A 3 2.67 -5.22 9.92
C THR A 3 1.79 -6.23 9.20
N TYR A 4 0.86 -5.74 8.42
CA TYR A 4 -0.02 -6.57 7.57
C TYR A 4 0.63 -6.70 6.20
N THR A 5 0.81 -7.95 5.76
CA THR A 5 1.42 -8.26 4.46
C THR A 5 0.47 -9.12 3.65
N GLY A 6 0.42 -8.88 2.36
CA GLY A 6 -0.40 -9.66 1.46
C GLY A 6 0.20 -11.00 1.07
N ALA A 7 -0.63 -11.83 0.47
CA ALA A 7 -0.24 -13.17 -0.01
C ALA A 7 0.86 -13.13 -1.08
N GLN A 8 1.08 -12.00 -1.72
CA GLN A 8 2.07 -11.82 -2.78
C GLN A 8 3.43 -11.32 -2.27
N LYS A 9 3.52 -10.95 -0.97
CA LYS A 9 4.78 -10.47 -0.43
C LYS A 9 5.86 -11.58 -0.48
N GLY A 10 7.04 -11.18 -0.91
CA GLY A 10 8.19 -12.10 -1.04
C GLY A 10 8.15 -12.98 -2.29
N ARG A 11 7.11 -12.90 -3.12
CA ARG A 11 7.13 -13.55 -4.42
C ARG A 11 8.11 -12.83 -5.35
N PRO A 12 8.85 -13.59 -6.18
CA PRO A 12 9.64 -12.97 -7.23
C PRO A 12 8.70 -12.20 -8.17
N THR A 13 8.97 -10.91 -8.34
CA THR A 13 8.33 -10.11 -9.37
C THR A 13 9.26 -10.00 -10.57
N PHE A 14 8.78 -10.40 -11.73
CA PHE A 14 9.56 -10.33 -12.96
C PHE A 14 9.03 -9.19 -13.82
N ALA A 15 9.89 -8.25 -14.18
CA ALA A 15 9.61 -7.40 -15.32
C ALA A 15 9.61 -8.30 -16.57
N THR A 16 8.57 -8.21 -17.39
CA THR A 16 8.56 -8.95 -18.67
C THR A 16 9.65 -8.36 -19.56
N ALA A 17 10.62 -9.17 -19.93
CA ALA A 17 11.77 -8.75 -20.74
C ALA A 17 11.37 -8.19 -22.11
N ASP A 18 10.20 -8.58 -22.62
CA ASP A 18 9.74 -8.25 -23.96
C ASP A 18 9.29 -6.80 -24.15
N CYS A 19 8.87 -6.12 -23.09
CA CYS A 19 8.38 -4.75 -23.20
C CYS A 19 8.78 -3.85 -22.02
N GLY A 20 9.52 -4.34 -21.05
CA GLY A 20 9.96 -3.58 -19.88
C GLY A 20 8.81 -3.11 -18.98
N VAL A 21 7.61 -3.66 -19.14
CA VAL A 21 6.44 -3.32 -18.34
C VAL A 21 6.36 -4.23 -17.14
N TRP A 22 6.45 -3.62 -15.96
CA TRP A 22 6.22 -4.30 -14.70
C TRP A 22 4.74 -4.17 -14.32
N LYS A 23 4.15 -5.25 -13.83
CA LYS A 23 2.80 -5.27 -13.26
C LYS A 23 2.79 -6.16 -12.04
N ASP A 24 2.07 -5.76 -11.02
CA ASP A 24 1.85 -6.59 -9.85
C ASP A 24 0.48 -6.33 -9.22
N SER A 25 0.02 -7.31 -8.46
CA SER A 25 -1.22 -7.20 -7.70
C SER A 25 -1.06 -7.90 -6.35
N ASN A 26 -1.68 -7.37 -5.32
CA ASN A 26 -1.63 -7.95 -3.99
C ASN A 26 -2.96 -7.78 -3.26
N THR A 27 -3.18 -8.64 -2.29
CA THR A 27 -4.35 -8.64 -1.42
C THR A 27 -3.89 -8.72 0.03
N VAL A 28 -4.34 -7.79 0.85
CA VAL A 28 -3.99 -7.73 2.27
C VAL A 28 -5.26 -7.76 3.10
N THR A 29 -5.31 -8.64 4.10
CA THR A 29 -6.43 -8.71 5.05
C THR A 29 -5.99 -8.14 6.39
N VAL A 30 -6.76 -7.18 6.90
CA VAL A 30 -6.59 -6.55 8.20
C VAL A 30 -7.61 -7.17 9.14
N THR A 31 -7.16 -7.67 10.28
CA THR A 31 -7.99 -8.44 11.21
C THR A 31 -8.28 -7.73 12.54
N ALA A 32 -7.67 -6.56 12.75
CA ALA A 32 -7.89 -5.73 13.93
C ALA A 32 -7.87 -4.25 13.56
N ALA A 33 -8.47 -3.41 14.40
CA ALA A 33 -8.46 -1.96 14.19
C ALA A 33 -7.01 -1.44 14.12
N LEU A 34 -6.72 -0.65 13.10
CA LEU A 34 -5.38 -0.15 12.82
C LEU A 34 -4.99 0.96 13.81
N ALA A 35 -3.85 0.79 14.45
CA ALA A 35 -3.19 1.81 15.25
C ALA A 35 -2.19 2.62 14.41
N THR A 36 -1.80 3.79 14.86
CA THR A 36 -0.81 4.64 14.16
C THR A 36 0.59 4.02 14.08
N THR A 37 0.84 2.97 14.84
CA THR A 37 2.10 2.19 14.78
C THR A 37 2.05 1.02 13.80
N ASP A 38 0.89 0.71 13.26
CA ASP A 38 0.72 -0.40 12.33
C ASP A 38 1.09 -0.01 10.91
N ALA A 39 1.33 -0.99 10.05
CA ALA A 39 1.61 -0.78 8.65
C ALA A 39 0.97 -1.86 7.78
N ILE A 40 0.48 -1.46 6.63
CA ILE A 40 0.07 -2.37 5.56
C ILE A 40 1.14 -2.32 4.48
N VAL A 41 1.73 -3.46 4.14
CA VAL A 41 2.62 -3.57 2.98
C VAL A 41 1.79 -3.96 1.76
N ALA A 42 1.59 -2.99 0.88
CA ALA A 42 0.77 -3.18 -0.31
C ALA A 42 1.47 -4.07 -1.34
N MET A 43 2.71 -3.80 -1.64
CA MET A 43 3.50 -4.58 -2.60
C MET A 43 4.99 -4.30 -2.53
N ASP A 44 5.75 -5.21 -3.11
CA ASP A 44 7.18 -5.06 -3.33
C ASP A 44 7.44 -4.54 -4.74
N VAL A 45 8.30 -3.55 -4.87
CA VAL A 45 8.70 -2.98 -6.16
C VAL A 45 10.19 -3.23 -6.36
N PRO A 46 10.58 -3.99 -7.41
CA PRO A 46 11.98 -4.28 -7.67
C PRO A 46 12.78 -3.03 -8.03
N ALA A 47 14.09 -3.08 -7.77
CA ALA A 47 15.01 -2.04 -8.24
C ALA A 47 14.96 -1.91 -9.78
N GLY A 48 15.11 -0.68 -10.27
CA GLY A 48 15.04 -0.38 -11.70
C GLY A 48 13.62 -0.26 -12.27
N THR A 49 12.59 -0.49 -11.44
CA THR A 49 11.20 -0.40 -11.87
C THR A 49 10.73 1.05 -11.90
N ARG A 50 10.06 1.42 -12.98
CA ARG A 50 9.29 2.66 -13.08
C ARG A 50 7.83 2.36 -12.74
N LEU A 51 7.34 2.96 -11.66
CA LEU A 51 5.95 2.88 -11.24
C LEU A 51 5.15 4.01 -11.89
N GLU A 52 4.12 3.66 -12.63
CA GLU A 52 3.29 4.63 -13.35
C GLU A 52 1.89 4.76 -12.77
N THR A 53 1.30 3.65 -12.31
CA THR A 53 -0.02 3.67 -11.70
C THR A 53 -0.06 2.83 -10.43
N LEU A 54 -0.87 3.26 -9.48
CA LEU A 54 -1.17 2.51 -8.26
C LEU A 54 -2.67 2.62 -8.00
N ARG A 55 -3.35 1.49 -8.03
CA ARG A 55 -4.79 1.40 -7.79
C ARG A 55 -5.07 0.58 -6.55
N TYR A 56 -6.14 0.90 -5.88
CA TYR A 56 -6.62 0.15 -4.74
C TYR A 56 -8.14 0.03 -4.73
N ARG A 57 -8.61 -1.00 -4.04
CA ARG A 57 -9.99 -1.18 -3.63
C ARG A 57 -9.97 -1.78 -2.22
N SER A 58 -10.71 -1.24 -1.29
CA SER A 58 -10.71 -1.72 0.08
C SER A 58 -12.10 -1.97 0.62
N GLY A 59 -12.21 -2.92 1.55
CA GLY A 59 -13.31 -3.00 2.48
C GLY A 59 -13.24 -1.83 3.48
N ASP A 60 -14.27 -1.73 4.32
CA ASP A 60 -14.32 -0.75 5.40
C ASP A 60 -13.30 -1.12 6.49
N MET A 61 -12.26 -0.30 6.64
CA MET A 61 -11.20 -0.50 7.63
C MET A 61 -11.44 0.25 8.94
N ASP A 62 -12.50 1.03 9.01
CA ASP A 62 -12.95 1.68 10.25
C ASP A 62 -14.47 1.63 10.35
N THR A 63 -14.98 0.53 10.88
CA THR A 63 -16.44 0.30 11.04
C THR A 63 -17.06 1.13 12.17
N GLY A 64 -16.25 1.92 12.89
CA GLY A 64 -16.70 2.85 13.92
C GLY A 64 -17.14 4.20 13.34
N THR A 65 -16.53 5.28 13.81
CA THR A 65 -16.89 6.64 13.38
C THR A 65 -16.17 7.10 12.10
N GLY A 66 -15.37 6.24 11.48
CA GLY A 66 -14.68 6.53 10.22
C GLY A 66 -13.59 7.61 10.33
N THR A 67 -12.83 7.59 11.43
CA THR A 67 -11.75 8.57 11.67
C THR A 67 -10.42 8.18 11.03
N LEU A 68 -10.27 6.94 10.57
CA LEU A 68 -9.03 6.44 9.98
C LEU A 68 -8.59 7.31 8.80
N THR A 69 -7.36 7.75 8.85
CA THR A 69 -6.67 8.32 7.70
C THR A 69 -5.34 7.63 7.48
N MET A 70 -4.95 7.47 6.22
CA MET A 70 -3.75 6.72 5.83
C MET A 70 -2.77 7.60 5.07
N ASN A 71 -1.51 7.51 5.43
CA ASN A 71 -0.42 7.92 4.57
C ASN A 71 -0.04 6.76 3.65
N VAL A 72 0.16 7.04 2.38
CA VAL A 72 0.59 6.06 1.38
C VAL A 72 1.93 6.49 0.82
N GLY A 73 2.93 5.64 0.97
CA GLY A 73 4.27 5.95 0.54
C GLY A 73 5.08 4.68 0.26
N TYR A 74 6.40 4.83 0.31
CA TYR A 74 7.31 3.71 0.10
C TYR A 74 8.48 3.75 1.09
N ARG A 75 9.07 2.60 1.35
CA ARG A 75 10.29 2.47 2.14
C ARG A 75 11.26 1.51 1.46
N THR A 76 12.55 1.71 1.71
CA THR A 76 13.58 0.79 1.20
C THR A 76 13.46 -0.59 1.82
N LYS A 77 13.76 -1.62 1.03
CA LYS A 77 13.94 -3.00 1.51
C LYS A 77 15.39 -3.30 1.89
N LEU A 78 16.33 -2.43 1.53
CA LEU A 78 17.76 -2.64 1.81
C LEU A 78 18.10 -2.17 3.22
N PRO A 79 18.87 -2.96 4.00
CA PRO A 79 19.47 -2.46 5.22
C PRO A 79 20.36 -1.24 4.93
N GLY A 80 20.07 -0.11 5.60
CA GLY A 80 20.80 1.13 5.37
C GLY A 80 20.48 1.85 4.05
N GLY A 81 19.48 1.40 3.30
CA GLY A 81 19.00 2.09 2.11
C GLY A 81 18.33 3.43 2.45
N THR A 82 18.25 4.32 1.46
CA THR A 82 17.79 5.70 1.63
C THR A 82 16.44 6.00 1.00
N ALA A 83 15.94 5.12 0.12
CA ALA A 83 14.70 5.33 -0.61
C ALA A 83 13.47 5.17 0.31
N SER A 84 13.04 6.24 0.94
CA SER A 84 11.85 6.24 1.80
C SER A 84 11.12 7.58 1.72
N SER A 85 9.80 7.50 1.58
CA SER A 85 8.89 8.64 1.70
C SER A 85 7.51 8.14 2.12
N ALA A 86 7.11 8.44 3.34
CA ALA A 86 5.87 7.91 3.93
C ALA A 86 4.59 8.44 3.29
N THR A 87 4.66 9.59 2.60
CA THR A 87 3.49 10.32 2.08
C THR A 87 3.55 10.58 0.58
N PHE A 88 4.42 9.88 -0.13
CA PHE A 88 4.69 10.17 -1.56
C PHE A 88 3.43 10.06 -2.43
N PHE A 89 2.61 9.04 -2.21
CA PHE A 89 1.42 8.80 -3.02
C PHE A 89 0.17 9.47 -2.45
N ALA A 90 0.04 9.54 -1.12
CA ALA A 90 -1.06 10.21 -0.45
C ALA A 90 -0.69 10.56 1.01
N SER A 91 -1.20 11.68 1.48
CA SER A 91 -1.06 12.14 2.86
C SER A 91 -2.42 12.23 3.52
N ALA A 92 -2.58 11.61 4.70
CA ALA A 92 -3.79 11.63 5.50
C ALA A 92 -5.09 11.38 4.72
N SER A 93 -5.06 10.39 3.82
CA SER A 93 -6.22 10.03 3.00
C SER A 93 -7.28 9.30 3.82
N ALA A 94 -8.52 9.78 3.78
CA ALA A 94 -9.67 9.12 4.40
C ALA A 94 -10.27 7.98 3.56
N ALA A 95 -9.69 7.67 2.42
CA ALA A 95 -10.25 6.73 1.44
C ALA A 95 -10.41 5.29 1.96
N PHE A 96 -9.68 4.91 2.99
CA PHE A 96 -9.73 3.57 3.59
C PHE A 96 -10.66 3.46 4.80
N ALA A 97 -11.23 4.58 5.26
CA ALA A 97 -12.16 4.58 6.38
C ALA A 97 -13.54 3.98 6.03
N ALA A 98 -13.85 3.83 4.75
CA ALA A 98 -15.06 3.21 4.27
C ALA A 98 -14.77 2.28 3.08
N ALA A 99 -15.66 1.34 2.82
CA ALA A 99 -15.54 0.45 1.67
C ALA A 99 -15.58 1.23 0.34
N THR A 100 -14.69 0.86 -0.59
CA THR A 100 -14.73 1.38 -1.95
C THR A 100 -15.41 0.37 -2.87
N ALA A 101 -16.45 0.80 -3.60
CA ALA A 101 -17.20 -0.08 -4.51
C ALA A 101 -16.42 -0.39 -5.79
N THR A 102 -15.55 0.52 -6.20
CA THR A 102 -14.78 0.45 -7.45
C THR A 102 -13.28 0.67 -7.19
N TRP A 103 -12.47 0.30 -8.15
CA TRP A 103 -11.05 0.62 -8.15
C TRP A 103 -10.83 2.13 -8.12
N GLN A 104 -10.00 2.57 -7.20
CA GLN A 104 -9.52 3.94 -7.07
C GLN A 104 -8.08 4.02 -7.54
N GLU A 105 -7.70 5.13 -8.14
CA GLU A 105 -6.33 5.37 -8.58
C GLU A 105 -5.71 6.51 -7.79
N LEU A 106 -4.49 6.29 -7.29
CA LEU A 106 -3.70 7.35 -6.66
C LEU A 106 -3.01 8.18 -7.73
N VAL A 107 -3.13 9.49 -7.61
CA VAL A 107 -2.56 10.45 -8.58
C VAL A 107 -1.17 10.85 -8.13
N PHE A 108 -0.15 10.47 -8.90
CA PHE A 108 1.25 10.84 -8.67
C PHE A 108 2.02 10.91 -9.99
N ALA A 109 3.14 11.61 -10.00
CA ALA A 109 4.04 11.56 -11.15
C ALA A 109 4.77 10.21 -11.20
N PRO A 110 4.92 9.58 -12.37
CA PRO A 110 5.66 8.33 -12.49
C PRO A 110 7.04 8.42 -11.85
N VAL A 111 7.40 7.42 -11.08
CA VAL A 111 8.65 7.38 -10.33
C VAL A 111 9.44 6.10 -10.64
N LYS A 112 10.74 6.25 -10.88
CA LYS A 112 11.66 5.13 -11.01
C LYS A 112 12.39 4.90 -9.69
N PHE A 113 12.37 3.65 -9.22
CA PHE A 113 13.07 3.25 -8.01
C PHE A 113 14.41 2.62 -8.39
N GLU A 114 15.49 3.17 -7.89
CA GLU A 114 16.85 2.63 -8.10
C GLU A 114 17.17 1.52 -7.08
N GLU A 115 16.45 1.49 -5.97
CA GLU A 115 16.54 0.47 -4.93
C GLU A 115 15.24 -0.33 -4.86
N PRO A 116 15.28 -1.61 -4.41
CA PRO A 116 14.04 -2.33 -4.12
C PRO A 116 13.31 -1.67 -2.95
N VAL A 117 12.02 -1.39 -3.14
CA VAL A 117 11.18 -0.73 -2.14
C VAL A 117 9.91 -1.52 -1.85
N GLU A 118 9.29 -1.23 -0.72
CA GLU A 118 7.93 -1.65 -0.39
C GLU A 118 7.01 -0.44 -0.47
N ILE A 119 5.85 -0.59 -1.10
CA ILE A 119 4.77 0.39 -0.98
C ILE A 119 4.04 0.09 0.33
N VAL A 120 3.95 1.09 1.19
CA VAL A 120 3.39 0.96 2.54
C VAL A 120 2.31 1.99 2.80
N LEU A 121 1.30 1.56 3.55
CA LEU A 121 0.26 2.42 4.10
C LEU A 121 0.41 2.42 5.61
N VAL A 122 0.49 3.61 6.20
CA VAL A 122 0.62 3.80 7.63
C VAL A 122 -0.48 4.74 8.11
N PRO A 123 -1.26 4.36 9.13
CA PRO A 123 -2.30 5.25 9.64
C PRO A 123 -1.71 6.55 10.18
N ALA A 124 -2.22 7.68 9.70
CA ALA A 124 -1.97 8.99 10.27
C ALA A 124 -2.89 9.24 11.47
N VAL A 125 -4.13 8.75 11.37
CA VAL A 125 -5.08 8.67 12.48
C VAL A 125 -5.57 7.23 12.57
N ALA A 126 -5.61 6.69 13.77
CA ALA A 126 -6.03 5.31 14.02
C ALA A 126 -7.50 5.06 13.68
N ALA A 127 -7.81 3.81 13.33
CA ALA A 127 -9.19 3.36 13.24
C ALA A 127 -9.84 3.28 14.63
N ASN A 128 -11.11 3.63 14.72
CA ASN A 128 -11.87 3.50 15.96
C ASN A 128 -12.27 2.05 16.26
N ALA A 129 -12.67 1.33 15.25
CA ALA A 129 -13.11 -0.04 15.39
C ALA A 129 -13.00 -0.80 14.08
N LEU A 130 -12.86 -2.12 14.19
CA LEU A 130 -12.99 -3.05 13.07
C LEU A 130 -13.87 -4.20 13.54
N GLY A 131 -15.13 -4.23 13.10
CA GLY A 131 -16.12 -5.22 13.52
C GLY A 131 -15.90 -6.60 12.90
N VAL A 132 -15.37 -6.63 11.67
CA VAL A 132 -14.98 -7.83 10.93
C VAL A 132 -13.67 -7.53 10.18
N SER A 133 -13.00 -8.58 9.74
CA SER A 133 -11.78 -8.38 8.93
C SER A 133 -12.10 -7.61 7.65
N ALA A 134 -11.24 -6.69 7.27
CA ALA A 134 -11.33 -5.94 6.03
C ALA A 134 -10.20 -6.34 5.08
N THR A 135 -10.51 -6.42 3.79
CA THR A 135 -9.54 -6.80 2.77
C THR A 135 -9.30 -5.64 1.82
N ALA A 136 -8.05 -5.32 1.60
CA ALA A 136 -7.61 -4.36 0.59
C ALA A 136 -6.95 -5.08 -0.59
N TYR A 137 -7.26 -4.60 -1.78
CA TYR A 137 -6.71 -5.08 -3.05
C TYR A 137 -5.89 -3.96 -3.66
N PHE A 138 -4.69 -4.29 -4.14
CA PHE A 138 -3.77 -3.34 -4.76
C PHE A 138 -3.35 -3.85 -6.15
N GLN A 139 -3.22 -2.92 -7.09
CA GLN A 139 -2.67 -3.17 -8.42
C GLN A 139 -1.72 -2.03 -8.78
N ALA A 140 -0.58 -2.37 -9.36
CA ALA A 140 0.40 -1.40 -9.85
C ALA A 140 0.92 -1.77 -11.24
N THR A 141 1.25 -0.74 -11.99
CA THR A 141 1.94 -0.88 -13.29
C THR A 141 3.08 0.12 -13.42
#